data_22c52280911a521d02554092603ff5ae
#
_entry.id   22c52280911a521d02554092603ff5ae
#
_cell.length_a   1.000
_cell.length_b   1.000
_cell.length_c   1.000
_cell.angle_alpha   90.00
_cell.angle_beta   90.00
_cell.angle_gamma   90.00
#
_symmetry.space_group_name_H-M   'P 1'
#
loop_
_entity.id
_entity.type
_entity.pdbx_description
1 polymer ?
#
loop_
_entity_poly.entity_id
_entity_poly.type
_entity_poly.pdbx_seq_one_letter_code
_entity_poly.pdbx_strand_id
1 'polypeptide(L)'
;MSPFEDEQDVPPALLEGIRAAALPVTGHPADLEPLIEAMADARFVLLGEATHGTHEFYKARAAITRRLIAHHGFTAVAVEADWPDALRVNAFVQGDGRDTSANGALGDFQRFPRWMWRNREIEELVTWMRAHNASLPREKRAGFYGLDLYSLHASMRAVVAYLESVDPDAAQRARERYACIEHFGEEPQVYGRAAAYGDSDTCEKAVRAQLEELQRRPPLKGADEDARFFAEQNARLAVNAEAYYRSMYAGRHESWNLRDTHMADTVDALAAHLSRQGRQSRIIIWAHNSHLGDARATHLGDQGELNLGQLMRERHGDTAYNLGFTTYTGVVIAAHEWDEPGLRRRIQPAMPGSYEHLFHEVGLPAFLLRMKDLGEAAGGLRERRLERAIGVVYAPRTERWSHYFHADLAEQFDAVLHYDETRALRPLDADSGHEEEDAPDTYPFGL
;
A
#
# COMPACT_ATOMS: atom_id res chain seq x y z
N MET A 1 -26.27 -4.96 28.24
CA MET A 1 -25.12 -4.05 28.24
C MET A 1 -25.43 -2.98 27.22
N SER A 2 -25.38 -1.70 27.65
CA SER A 2 -25.68 -0.55 26.78
C SER A 2 -24.58 -0.42 25.72
N PRO A 3 -24.88 -0.13 24.44
CA PRO A 3 -23.88 0.07 23.40
C PRO A 3 -23.10 1.40 23.49
N PHE A 4 -23.20 2.13 24.59
CA PHE A 4 -22.66 3.49 24.77
C PHE A 4 -21.62 3.60 25.91
N GLU A 5 -21.02 2.51 26.36
CA GLU A 5 -20.02 2.54 27.45
C GLU A 5 -18.57 2.87 26.99
N ASP A 6 -18.34 3.24 25.72
CA ASP A 6 -17.00 3.59 25.19
C ASP A 6 -16.71 5.11 25.18
N GLU A 7 -17.50 5.97 25.84
CA GLU A 7 -17.10 7.34 26.15
C GLU A 7 -16.09 7.33 27.32
N GLN A 8 -14.91 6.80 27.08
CA GLN A 8 -13.81 7.00 28.02
C GLN A 8 -13.31 8.43 27.86
N ASP A 9 -13.56 9.27 28.89
CA ASP A 9 -12.90 10.56 29.02
C ASP A 9 -11.39 10.36 28.85
N VAL A 10 -10.78 11.13 27.96
CA VAL A 10 -9.33 11.08 27.74
C VAL A 10 -8.63 11.47 29.05
N PRO A 11 -7.76 10.62 29.62
CA PRO A 11 -7.05 10.96 30.82
C PRO A 11 -6.23 12.25 30.60
N PRO A 12 -6.39 13.30 31.41
CA PRO A 12 -5.66 14.57 31.24
C PRO A 12 -4.15 14.40 31.16
N ALA A 13 -3.58 13.49 31.94
CA ALA A 13 -2.15 13.19 31.94
C ALA A 13 -1.66 12.59 30.60
N LEU A 14 -2.50 11.77 29.94
CA LEU A 14 -2.18 11.23 28.61
C LEU A 14 -2.16 12.34 27.57
N LEU A 15 -3.16 13.21 27.57
CA LEU A 15 -3.25 14.33 26.64
C LEU A 15 -2.10 15.32 26.82
N GLU A 16 -1.72 15.64 28.07
CA GLU A 16 -0.56 16.48 28.38
C GLU A 16 0.75 15.83 27.90
N GLY A 17 0.91 14.53 28.12
CA GLY A 17 2.08 13.79 27.64
C GLY A 17 2.21 13.78 26.11
N ILE A 18 1.08 13.60 25.40
CA ILE A 18 1.07 13.67 23.93
C ILE A 18 1.40 15.09 23.48
N ARG A 19 0.80 16.13 24.07
CA ARG A 19 1.08 17.55 23.74
C ARG A 19 2.57 17.89 23.93
N ALA A 20 3.19 17.38 24.98
CA ALA A 20 4.61 17.62 25.25
C ALA A 20 5.55 16.93 24.24
N ALA A 21 5.16 15.77 23.71
CA ALA A 21 5.94 15.00 22.74
C ALA A 21 5.62 15.35 21.29
N ALA A 22 4.46 15.97 21.02
CA ALA A 22 4.01 16.32 19.67
C ALA A 22 4.89 17.40 19.05
N LEU A 23 5.45 17.13 17.88
CA LEU A 23 6.23 18.07 17.08
C LEU A 23 5.30 18.68 16.02
N PRO A 24 4.98 19.99 16.06
CA PRO A 24 4.07 20.60 15.10
C PRO A 24 4.57 20.46 13.66
N VAL A 25 3.67 20.16 12.72
CA VAL A 25 3.93 20.12 11.28
C VAL A 25 3.20 21.27 10.61
N THR A 26 3.95 22.30 10.20
CA THR A 26 3.42 23.54 9.63
C THR A 26 3.43 23.54 8.11
N GLY A 27 4.02 22.51 7.51
CA GLY A 27 4.28 22.40 6.07
C GLY A 27 5.65 22.92 5.66
N HIS A 28 6.48 23.34 6.60
CA HIS A 28 7.87 23.66 6.32
C HIS A 28 8.69 22.36 6.12
N PRO A 29 9.59 22.28 5.14
CA PRO A 29 10.39 21.07 4.90
C PRO A 29 11.18 20.57 6.10
N ALA A 30 11.61 21.46 7.00
CA ALA A 30 12.37 21.10 8.21
C ALA A 30 11.51 20.39 9.28
N ASP A 31 10.18 20.48 9.22
CA ASP A 31 9.29 19.84 10.21
C ASP A 31 9.43 18.31 10.19
N LEU A 32 9.84 17.75 9.06
CA LEU A 32 10.03 16.30 8.89
C LEU A 32 11.47 15.84 9.22
N GLU A 33 12.42 16.74 9.50
CA GLU A 33 13.82 16.33 9.78
C GLU A 33 13.93 15.35 10.96
N PRO A 34 13.23 15.55 12.11
CA PRO A 34 13.32 14.60 13.22
C PRO A 34 12.84 13.19 12.83
N LEU A 35 11.91 13.08 11.86
CA LEU A 35 11.43 11.83 11.31
C LEU A 35 12.44 11.23 10.34
N ILE A 36 12.99 12.05 9.43
CA ILE A 36 14.00 11.61 8.45
C ILE A 36 15.24 11.07 9.17
N GLU A 37 15.69 11.76 10.22
CA GLU A 37 16.82 11.30 11.05
C GLU A 37 16.50 9.96 11.74
N ALA A 38 15.27 9.77 12.23
CA ALA A 38 14.87 8.51 12.84
C ALA A 38 14.84 7.33 11.84
N MET A 39 14.57 7.62 10.56
CA MET A 39 14.55 6.64 9.47
C MET A 39 15.92 6.44 8.81
N ALA A 40 16.90 7.31 9.13
CA ALA A 40 18.18 7.38 8.40
C ALA A 40 18.98 6.07 8.40
N ASP A 41 18.88 5.26 9.42
CA ASP A 41 19.57 3.97 9.55
C ASP A 41 18.71 2.76 9.17
N ALA A 42 17.40 2.95 8.98
CA ALA A 42 16.52 1.86 8.58
C ALA A 42 16.86 1.33 7.18
N ARG A 43 16.68 0.05 6.97
CA ARG A 43 16.78 -0.59 5.66
C ARG A 43 15.44 -0.56 4.92
N PHE A 44 14.36 -0.69 5.67
CA PHE A 44 12.98 -0.65 5.18
C PHE A 44 12.22 0.46 5.92
N VAL A 45 11.63 1.37 5.17
CA VAL A 45 10.79 2.44 5.71
C VAL A 45 9.38 2.25 5.17
N LEU A 46 8.45 1.95 6.06
CA LEU A 46 7.05 1.69 5.76
C LEU A 46 6.24 2.96 6.02
N LEU A 47 5.66 3.54 4.97
CA LEU A 47 4.88 4.78 5.01
C LEU A 47 3.41 4.46 4.78
N GLY A 48 2.63 4.53 5.85
CA GLY A 48 1.22 4.22 5.88
C GLY A 48 0.30 5.26 5.24
N GLU A 49 -0.98 5.05 5.38
CA GLU A 49 -2.09 5.98 5.16
C GLU A 49 -3.35 5.43 5.83
N ALA A 50 -4.13 6.31 6.48
CA ALA A 50 -5.40 5.91 7.07
C ALA A 50 -6.55 5.90 6.05
N THR A 51 -6.33 6.49 4.87
CA THR A 51 -7.25 6.51 3.74
C THR A 51 -6.48 6.56 2.43
N HIS A 52 -6.92 5.83 1.41
CA HIS A 52 -6.27 5.83 0.10
C HIS A 52 -6.44 7.14 -0.69
N GLY A 53 -7.39 7.98 -0.34
CA GLY A 53 -7.81 9.14 -1.13
C GLY A 53 -7.41 10.50 -0.56
N THR A 54 -6.40 10.60 0.30
CA THR A 54 -6.04 11.82 1.06
C THR A 54 -4.79 12.51 0.51
N HIS A 55 -4.92 13.78 0.15
CA HIS A 55 -3.84 14.62 -0.39
C HIS A 55 -2.65 14.74 0.56
N GLU A 56 -2.88 15.05 1.83
CA GLU A 56 -1.83 15.30 2.82
C GLU A 56 -0.95 14.06 3.02
N PHE A 57 -1.53 12.86 3.01
CA PHE A 57 -0.79 11.62 3.17
C PHE A 57 0.14 11.36 1.99
N TYR A 58 -0.36 11.49 0.75
CA TYR A 58 0.46 11.32 -0.45
C TYR A 58 1.56 12.37 -0.54
N LYS A 59 1.24 13.63 -0.21
CA LYS A 59 2.22 14.71 -0.21
C LYS A 59 3.34 14.49 0.81
N ALA A 60 3.00 14.08 2.05
CA ALA A 60 3.98 13.79 3.09
C ALA A 60 4.84 12.59 2.73
N ARG A 61 4.24 11.46 2.27
CA ARG A 61 4.97 10.29 1.78
C ARG A 61 5.93 10.66 0.65
N ALA A 62 5.49 11.46 -0.31
CA ALA A 62 6.35 11.93 -1.40
C ALA A 62 7.50 12.81 -0.90
N ALA A 63 7.27 13.70 0.08
CA ALA A 63 8.31 14.54 0.66
C ALA A 63 9.37 13.69 1.40
N ILE A 64 8.93 12.74 2.25
CA ILE A 64 9.80 11.79 2.96
C ILE A 64 10.60 10.96 1.95
N THR A 65 9.93 10.38 0.95
CA THR A 65 10.55 9.57 -0.10
C THR A 65 11.66 10.32 -0.84
N ARG A 66 11.40 11.57 -1.26
CA ARG A 66 12.41 12.41 -1.93
C ARG A 66 13.64 12.63 -1.07
N ARG A 67 13.47 12.88 0.24
CA ARG A 67 14.58 13.08 1.18
C ARG A 67 15.39 11.79 1.39
N LEU A 68 14.72 10.67 1.60
CA LEU A 68 15.37 9.37 1.79
C LEU A 68 16.16 8.93 0.55
N ILE A 69 15.63 9.12 -0.64
CA ILE A 69 16.32 8.83 -1.91
C ILE A 69 17.52 9.78 -2.09
N ALA A 70 17.30 11.08 -1.97
CA ALA A 70 18.32 12.08 -2.30
C ALA A 70 19.50 12.08 -1.32
N HIS A 71 19.27 11.79 -0.03
CA HIS A 71 20.27 12.02 1.02
C HIS A 71 20.64 10.79 1.84
N HIS A 72 19.80 9.73 1.83
CA HIS A 72 20.01 8.56 2.70
C HIS A 72 20.17 7.24 1.94
N GLY A 73 20.36 7.31 0.61
CA GLY A 73 20.73 6.16 -0.21
C GLY A 73 19.65 5.11 -0.41
N PHE A 74 18.38 5.46 -0.25
CA PHE A 74 17.29 4.60 -0.63
C PHE A 74 17.21 4.47 -2.15
N THR A 75 16.98 3.25 -2.65
CA THR A 75 17.10 2.91 -4.07
C THR A 75 15.81 2.39 -4.70
N ALA A 76 14.75 2.25 -3.90
CA ALA A 76 13.47 1.79 -4.41
C ALA A 76 12.31 2.39 -3.60
N VAL A 77 11.20 2.63 -4.32
CA VAL A 77 9.87 2.84 -3.77
C VAL A 77 9.04 1.65 -4.21
N ALA A 78 8.51 0.89 -3.26
CA ALA A 78 7.66 -0.27 -3.48
C ALA A 78 6.27 0.04 -2.95
N VAL A 79 5.24 -0.10 -3.77
CA VAL A 79 3.90 0.42 -3.47
C VAL A 79 2.84 -0.66 -3.54
N GLU A 80 1.74 -0.51 -2.79
CA GLU A 80 0.54 -1.37 -2.82
C GLU A 80 -0.19 -1.22 -4.16
N ALA A 81 0.45 -1.67 -5.23
CA ALA A 81 -0.04 -1.60 -6.60
C ALA A 81 0.38 -2.84 -7.39
N ASP A 82 -0.29 -3.09 -8.49
CA ASP A 82 0.03 -4.21 -9.36
C ASP A 82 1.46 -4.13 -9.91
N TRP A 83 2.17 -5.24 -9.84
CA TRP A 83 3.55 -5.36 -10.25
C TRP A 83 3.80 -4.95 -11.72
N PRO A 84 3.05 -5.46 -12.74
CA PRO A 84 3.33 -5.13 -14.13
C PRO A 84 3.06 -3.65 -14.45
N ASP A 85 2.04 -3.03 -13.85
CA ASP A 85 1.69 -1.62 -14.07
C ASP A 85 2.77 -0.70 -13.50
N ALA A 86 3.29 -1.03 -12.32
CA ALA A 86 4.38 -0.31 -11.70
C ALA A 86 5.70 -0.45 -12.49
N LEU A 87 5.92 -1.55 -13.22
CA LEU A 87 7.11 -1.71 -14.07
C LEU A 87 7.17 -0.71 -15.22
N ARG A 88 6.03 -0.29 -15.78
CA ARG A 88 6.00 0.79 -16.78
C ARG A 88 6.46 2.12 -16.18
N VAL A 89 6.03 2.41 -14.96
CA VAL A 89 6.52 3.58 -14.19
C VAL A 89 8.01 3.44 -13.91
N ASN A 90 8.46 2.24 -13.51
CA ASN A 90 9.88 1.97 -13.30
C ASN A 90 10.70 2.24 -14.56
N ALA A 91 10.29 1.76 -15.73
CA ALA A 91 10.96 2.03 -16.99
C ALA A 91 11.05 3.53 -17.29
N PHE A 92 9.99 4.30 -17.01
CA PHE A 92 10.00 5.75 -17.16
C PHE A 92 11.01 6.41 -16.21
N VAL A 93 10.99 6.12 -14.91
CA VAL A 93 11.91 6.75 -13.94
C VAL A 93 13.37 6.35 -14.18
N GLN A 94 13.61 5.14 -14.70
CA GLN A 94 14.95 4.67 -15.10
C GLN A 94 15.46 5.33 -16.39
N GLY A 95 14.60 5.88 -17.21
CA GLY A 95 14.99 6.47 -18.48
C GLY A 95 14.95 5.51 -19.67
N ASP A 96 14.40 4.34 -19.49
CA ASP A 96 14.40 3.24 -20.48
C ASP A 96 13.06 3.09 -21.21
N GLY A 97 11.98 3.70 -20.68
CA GLY A 97 10.63 3.58 -21.23
C GLY A 97 10.37 4.44 -22.47
N ARG A 98 9.26 4.15 -23.16
CA ARG A 98 8.76 4.93 -24.32
C ARG A 98 7.97 6.17 -23.89
N ASP A 99 7.56 6.26 -22.64
CA ASP A 99 6.74 7.34 -22.13
C ASP A 99 7.55 8.63 -22.05
N THR A 100 6.94 9.73 -22.49
CA THR A 100 7.53 11.08 -22.47
C THR A 100 7.09 11.90 -21.27
N SER A 101 6.08 11.41 -20.53
CA SER A 101 5.53 12.08 -19.34
C SER A 101 5.19 11.06 -18.24
N ALA A 102 5.14 11.52 -16.99
CA ALA A 102 4.70 10.72 -15.86
C ALA A 102 3.23 10.28 -16.02
N ASN A 103 2.35 11.15 -16.52
CA ASN A 103 0.95 10.79 -16.80
C ASN A 103 0.86 9.60 -17.78
N GLY A 104 1.67 9.61 -18.85
CA GLY A 104 1.76 8.48 -19.80
C GLY A 104 2.21 7.20 -19.10
N ALA A 105 3.26 7.28 -18.28
CA ALA A 105 3.81 6.14 -17.55
C ALA A 105 2.84 5.53 -16.53
N LEU A 106 1.96 6.35 -15.94
CA LEU A 106 0.89 5.91 -15.04
C LEU A 106 -0.32 5.30 -15.79
N GLY A 107 -0.29 5.26 -17.12
CA GLY A 107 -1.43 4.86 -17.96
C GLY A 107 -1.89 3.42 -17.82
N ASP A 108 -1.08 2.51 -17.31
CA ASP A 108 -1.44 1.10 -17.12
C ASP A 108 -2.26 0.85 -15.84
N PHE A 109 -2.28 1.78 -14.89
CA PHE A 109 -3.16 1.70 -13.72
C PHE A 109 -4.62 1.94 -14.13
N GLN A 110 -5.25 0.93 -14.76
CA GLN A 110 -6.63 1.00 -15.29
C GLN A 110 -7.64 0.26 -14.41
N ARG A 111 -7.16 -0.66 -13.55
CA ARG A 111 -8.02 -1.40 -12.64
C ARG A 111 -8.46 -0.50 -11.47
N PHE A 112 -9.66 -0.75 -10.94
CA PHE A 112 -10.15 -0.10 -9.72
C PHE A 112 -9.20 -0.37 -8.53
N PRO A 113 -8.86 0.65 -7.74
CA PRO A 113 -9.21 2.07 -7.86
C PRO A 113 -8.13 2.87 -8.62
N ARG A 114 -8.41 3.28 -9.86
CA ARG A 114 -7.46 4.01 -10.72
C ARG A 114 -6.89 5.27 -10.06
N TRP A 115 -7.73 6.04 -9.39
CA TRP A 115 -7.39 7.31 -8.73
C TRP A 115 -6.32 7.16 -7.64
N MET A 116 -6.15 5.98 -7.07
CA MET A 116 -5.14 5.71 -6.05
C MET A 116 -3.71 5.92 -6.57
N TRP A 117 -3.45 5.58 -7.84
CA TRP A 117 -2.14 5.76 -8.47
C TRP A 117 -2.15 6.82 -9.58
N ARG A 118 -3.29 7.07 -10.23
CA ARG A 118 -3.46 8.09 -11.25
C ARG A 118 -3.96 9.40 -10.64
N ASN A 119 -3.05 10.10 -9.93
CA ASN A 119 -3.31 11.38 -9.29
C ASN A 119 -2.11 12.33 -9.43
N ARG A 120 -2.32 13.62 -9.16
CA ARG A 120 -1.28 14.64 -9.30
C ARG A 120 -0.13 14.45 -8.34
N GLU A 121 -0.39 13.98 -7.13
CA GLU A 121 0.60 13.76 -6.09
C GLU A 121 1.62 12.70 -6.52
N ILE A 122 1.16 11.60 -7.14
CA ILE A 122 2.02 10.55 -7.71
C ILE A 122 2.70 11.02 -9.01
N GLU A 123 1.99 11.73 -9.88
CA GLU A 123 2.59 12.32 -11.10
C GLU A 123 3.78 13.23 -10.75
N GLU A 124 3.64 14.08 -9.73
CA GLU A 124 4.71 14.95 -9.23
C GLU A 124 5.90 14.17 -8.65
N LEU A 125 5.64 13.07 -7.91
CA LEU A 125 6.71 12.20 -7.39
C LEU A 125 7.46 11.49 -8.52
N VAL A 126 6.74 10.86 -9.43
CA VAL A 126 7.31 10.11 -10.57
C VAL A 126 8.11 11.04 -11.50
N THR A 127 7.61 12.25 -11.75
CA THR A 127 8.34 13.28 -12.50
C THR A 127 9.66 13.64 -11.80
N TRP A 128 9.61 13.86 -10.49
CA TRP A 128 10.80 14.15 -9.70
C TRP A 128 11.81 12.97 -9.74
N MET A 129 11.34 11.73 -9.56
CA MET A 129 12.22 10.55 -9.62
C MET A 129 12.94 10.47 -10.97
N ARG A 130 12.25 10.71 -12.09
CA ARG A 130 12.84 10.74 -13.42
C ARG A 130 13.94 11.80 -13.52
N ALA A 131 13.67 13.03 -13.05
CA ALA A 131 14.63 14.12 -13.08
C ALA A 131 15.85 13.84 -12.19
N HIS A 132 15.62 13.30 -10.99
CA HIS A 132 16.70 12.89 -10.07
C HIS A 132 17.60 11.82 -10.70
N ASN A 133 17.01 10.78 -11.26
CA ASN A 133 17.74 9.67 -11.89
C ASN A 133 18.54 10.10 -13.13
N ALA A 134 18.08 11.11 -13.86
CA ALA A 134 18.73 11.56 -15.11
C ALA A 134 20.21 11.99 -14.91
N SER A 135 20.56 12.46 -13.70
CA SER A 135 21.91 12.87 -13.35
C SER A 135 22.79 11.74 -12.76
N LEU A 136 22.21 10.54 -12.57
CA LEU A 136 22.86 9.44 -11.88
C LEU A 136 23.22 8.28 -12.83
N PRO A 137 24.34 7.60 -12.58
CA PRO A 137 24.63 6.33 -13.26
C PRO A 137 23.57 5.28 -12.87
N ARG A 138 23.32 4.32 -13.77
CA ARG A 138 22.19 3.37 -13.69
C ARG A 138 22.12 2.67 -12.33
N GLU A 139 23.24 2.23 -11.80
CA GLU A 139 23.37 1.50 -10.52
C GLU A 139 23.01 2.33 -9.27
N LYS A 140 22.86 3.65 -9.42
CA LYS A 140 22.48 4.57 -8.33
C LYS A 140 21.07 5.11 -8.46
N ARG A 141 20.37 4.79 -9.55
CA ARG A 141 19.02 5.26 -9.80
C ARG A 141 18.02 4.58 -8.88
N ALA A 142 17.05 5.34 -8.40
CA ALA A 142 15.94 4.79 -7.64
C ALA A 142 14.87 4.23 -8.57
N GLY A 143 14.33 3.05 -8.23
CA GLY A 143 13.25 2.40 -8.98
C GLY A 143 11.89 2.56 -8.33
N PHE A 144 10.82 2.23 -9.08
CA PHE A 144 9.43 2.22 -8.66
C PHE A 144 8.81 0.84 -8.94
N TYR A 145 8.27 0.17 -7.93
CA TYR A 145 7.83 -1.23 -8.01
C TYR A 145 6.47 -1.43 -7.36
N GLY A 146 5.66 -2.36 -7.89
CA GLY A 146 4.43 -2.81 -7.26
C GLY A 146 4.68 -3.97 -6.29
N LEU A 147 3.77 -4.16 -5.35
CA LEU A 147 3.82 -5.27 -4.39
C LEU A 147 2.61 -6.19 -4.48
N ASP A 148 1.50 -5.71 -5.07
CA ASP A 148 0.20 -6.37 -5.02
C ASP A 148 0.04 -7.49 -6.06
N LEU A 149 -0.97 -8.34 -5.86
CA LEU A 149 -1.13 -9.59 -6.60
C LEU A 149 -2.38 -9.65 -7.51
N TYR A 150 -3.12 -8.56 -7.68
CA TYR A 150 -4.40 -8.64 -8.39
C TYR A 150 -4.30 -8.77 -9.91
N SER A 151 -3.14 -8.52 -10.51
CA SER A 151 -2.93 -8.48 -11.96
C SER A 151 -2.65 -9.85 -12.62
N LEU A 152 -3.40 -10.90 -12.24
CA LEU A 152 -3.17 -12.27 -12.71
C LEU A 152 -2.96 -12.37 -14.23
N HIS A 153 -3.91 -11.89 -15.03
CA HIS A 153 -3.83 -11.97 -16.49
C HIS A 153 -2.71 -11.11 -17.08
N ALA A 154 -2.49 -9.90 -16.55
CA ALA A 154 -1.40 -9.05 -17.02
C ALA A 154 -0.03 -9.69 -16.73
N SER A 155 0.12 -10.31 -15.56
CA SER A 155 1.35 -11.02 -15.19
C SER A 155 1.60 -12.26 -16.03
N MET A 156 0.57 -13.06 -16.35
CA MET A 156 0.70 -14.19 -17.27
C MET A 156 1.16 -13.73 -18.67
N ARG A 157 0.55 -12.64 -19.19
CA ARG A 157 0.98 -12.05 -20.48
C ARG A 157 2.42 -11.55 -20.43
N ALA A 158 2.86 -10.93 -19.34
CA ALA A 158 4.23 -10.46 -19.19
C ALA A 158 5.25 -11.61 -19.17
N VAL A 159 4.93 -12.75 -18.54
CA VAL A 159 5.77 -13.97 -18.57
C VAL A 159 5.89 -14.50 -19.99
N VAL A 160 4.77 -14.62 -20.71
CA VAL A 160 4.76 -15.10 -22.10
C VAL A 160 5.59 -14.18 -23.01
N ALA A 161 5.41 -12.85 -22.89
CA ALA A 161 6.14 -11.87 -23.69
C ALA A 161 7.67 -11.93 -23.43
N TYR A 162 8.09 -12.09 -22.18
CA TYR A 162 9.50 -12.31 -21.87
C TYR A 162 10.03 -13.59 -22.53
N LEU A 163 9.31 -14.71 -22.40
CA LEU A 163 9.72 -15.98 -22.99
C LEU A 163 9.75 -15.93 -24.51
N GLU A 164 8.83 -15.23 -25.18
CA GLU A 164 8.88 -15.01 -26.64
C GLU A 164 10.18 -14.35 -27.09
N SER A 165 10.72 -13.45 -26.28
CA SER A 165 11.95 -12.75 -26.61
C SER A 165 13.22 -13.60 -26.43
N VAL A 166 13.17 -14.66 -25.58
CA VAL A 166 14.36 -15.44 -25.21
C VAL A 166 14.29 -16.93 -25.60
N ASP A 167 13.08 -17.51 -25.68
CA ASP A 167 12.82 -18.92 -26.01
C ASP A 167 11.36 -19.13 -26.43
N PRO A 168 11.07 -19.08 -27.76
CA PRO A 168 9.70 -19.24 -28.28
C PRO A 168 9.02 -20.56 -27.90
N ASP A 169 9.79 -21.65 -27.75
CA ASP A 169 9.23 -22.96 -27.39
C ASP A 169 8.75 -22.94 -25.91
N ALA A 170 9.48 -22.26 -25.05
CA ALA A 170 9.02 -22.06 -23.67
C ALA A 170 7.83 -21.11 -23.59
N ALA A 171 7.76 -20.11 -24.44
CA ALA A 171 6.58 -19.24 -24.52
C ALA A 171 5.32 -20.05 -24.90
N GLN A 172 5.45 -21.01 -25.83
CA GLN A 172 4.35 -21.89 -26.20
C GLN A 172 3.90 -22.76 -25.01
N ARG A 173 4.84 -23.36 -24.26
CA ARG A 173 4.50 -24.14 -23.06
C ARG A 173 3.84 -23.28 -21.99
N ALA A 174 4.27 -22.02 -21.82
CA ALA A 174 3.67 -21.08 -20.88
C ALA A 174 2.21 -20.78 -21.24
N ARG A 175 1.90 -20.54 -22.55
CA ARG A 175 0.50 -20.37 -23.00
C ARG A 175 -0.35 -21.59 -22.71
N GLU A 176 0.16 -22.79 -22.99
CA GLU A 176 -0.55 -24.05 -22.71
C GLU A 176 -0.89 -24.21 -21.22
N ARG A 177 0.03 -23.83 -20.33
CA ARG A 177 -0.20 -23.88 -18.88
C ARG A 177 -1.21 -22.84 -18.43
N TYR A 178 -1.12 -21.61 -18.95
CA TYR A 178 -2.00 -20.51 -18.58
C TYR A 178 -3.39 -20.61 -19.19
N ALA A 179 -3.57 -21.38 -20.25
CA ALA A 179 -4.88 -21.64 -20.87
C ALA A 179 -5.93 -22.18 -19.87
N CYS A 180 -5.48 -22.87 -18.82
CA CYS A 180 -6.34 -23.32 -17.72
C CYS A 180 -7.11 -22.14 -17.07
N ILE A 181 -6.44 -20.99 -16.83
CA ILE A 181 -7.05 -19.79 -16.23
C ILE A 181 -7.80 -18.98 -17.30
N GLU A 182 -7.19 -18.79 -18.48
CA GLU A 182 -7.75 -18.01 -19.58
C GLU A 182 -9.11 -18.54 -20.06
N HIS A 183 -9.36 -19.83 -19.88
CA HIS A 183 -10.67 -20.45 -20.17
C HIS A 183 -11.85 -19.81 -19.43
N PHE A 184 -11.59 -19.21 -18.26
CA PHE A 184 -12.63 -18.55 -17.43
C PHE A 184 -12.85 -17.07 -17.78
N GLY A 185 -12.15 -16.52 -18.80
CA GLY A 185 -12.27 -15.14 -19.24
C GLY A 185 -11.35 -14.18 -18.47
N GLU A 186 -11.61 -12.88 -18.58
CA GLU A 186 -10.74 -11.82 -18.04
C GLU A 186 -10.98 -11.52 -16.54
N GLU A 187 -12.03 -12.08 -15.94
CA GLU A 187 -12.36 -11.86 -14.53
C GLU A 187 -11.84 -13.00 -13.64
N PRO A 188 -10.75 -12.82 -12.89
CA PRO A 188 -10.14 -13.90 -12.09
C PRO A 188 -11.06 -14.48 -11.02
N GLN A 189 -12.06 -13.70 -10.56
CA GLN A 189 -13.05 -14.13 -9.57
C GLN A 189 -13.95 -15.27 -10.12
N VAL A 190 -14.19 -15.31 -11.43
CA VAL A 190 -14.96 -16.39 -12.08
C VAL A 190 -14.21 -17.71 -11.93
N TYR A 191 -12.90 -17.72 -12.23
CA TYR A 191 -12.04 -18.87 -11.97
C TYR A 191 -12.04 -19.26 -10.48
N GLY A 192 -11.77 -18.29 -9.59
CA GLY A 192 -11.66 -18.52 -8.16
C GLY A 192 -12.94 -19.18 -7.60
N ARG A 193 -14.12 -18.71 -8.02
CA ARG A 193 -15.40 -19.29 -7.64
C ARG A 193 -15.55 -20.73 -8.13
N ALA A 194 -15.30 -20.98 -9.41
CA ALA A 194 -15.43 -22.31 -9.99
C ALA A 194 -14.50 -23.33 -9.30
N ALA A 195 -13.25 -22.94 -9.05
CA ALA A 195 -12.28 -23.78 -8.36
C ALA A 195 -12.64 -24.01 -6.87
N ALA A 196 -13.12 -22.98 -6.16
CA ALA A 196 -13.47 -23.08 -4.74
C ALA A 196 -14.68 -24.00 -4.47
N TYR A 197 -15.65 -24.02 -5.38
CA TYR A 197 -16.86 -24.86 -5.26
C TYR A 197 -16.72 -26.23 -5.92
N GLY A 198 -15.56 -26.54 -6.52
CA GLY A 198 -15.30 -27.83 -7.15
C GLY A 198 -15.99 -28.00 -8.51
N ASP A 199 -16.40 -26.91 -9.14
CA ASP A 199 -16.97 -26.89 -10.49
C ASP A 199 -15.90 -27.07 -11.57
N SER A 200 -14.61 -26.93 -11.20
CA SER A 200 -13.43 -27.19 -12.04
C SER A 200 -12.24 -27.64 -11.22
N ASP A 201 -11.27 -28.28 -11.89
CA ASP A 201 -9.96 -28.54 -11.32
C ASP A 201 -9.18 -27.22 -11.09
N THR A 202 -8.29 -27.16 -10.09
CA THR A 202 -7.46 -26.01 -9.84
C THR A 202 -6.33 -25.91 -10.86
N CYS A 203 -5.97 -24.68 -11.23
CA CYS A 203 -4.84 -24.39 -12.12
C CYS A 203 -3.49 -24.31 -11.39
N GLU A 204 -3.47 -24.55 -10.07
CA GLU A 204 -2.30 -24.44 -9.20
C GLU A 204 -1.06 -25.15 -9.76
N LYS A 205 -1.21 -26.43 -10.19
CA LYS A 205 -0.09 -27.21 -10.72
C LYS A 205 0.51 -26.58 -11.99
N ALA A 206 -0.34 -26.00 -12.84
CA ALA A 206 0.06 -25.40 -14.11
C ALA A 206 0.86 -24.10 -13.88
N VAL A 207 0.35 -23.20 -13.05
CA VAL A 207 1.03 -21.92 -12.75
C VAL A 207 2.31 -22.14 -11.95
N ARG A 208 2.32 -23.12 -11.02
CA ARG A 208 3.53 -23.49 -10.27
C ARG A 208 4.61 -24.10 -11.16
N ALA A 209 4.25 -25.00 -12.07
CA ALA A 209 5.18 -25.59 -13.04
C ALA A 209 5.80 -24.51 -13.94
N GLN A 210 5.06 -23.46 -14.28
CA GLN A 210 5.59 -22.34 -15.06
C GLN A 210 6.63 -21.53 -14.28
N LEU A 211 6.39 -21.23 -13.02
CA LEU A 211 7.36 -20.55 -12.16
C LEU A 211 8.63 -21.39 -11.98
N GLU A 212 8.48 -22.69 -11.69
CA GLU A 212 9.61 -23.61 -11.50
C GLU A 212 10.46 -23.74 -12.79
N GLU A 213 9.83 -23.82 -13.97
CA GLU A 213 10.58 -23.86 -15.21
C GLU A 213 11.40 -22.58 -15.40
N LEU A 214 10.82 -21.42 -15.11
CA LEU A 214 11.50 -20.13 -15.25
C LEU A 214 12.71 -20.03 -14.30
N GLN A 215 12.55 -20.48 -13.05
CA GLN A 215 13.61 -20.48 -12.02
C GLN A 215 14.76 -21.45 -12.33
N ARG A 216 14.46 -22.62 -12.92
CA ARG A 216 15.47 -23.63 -13.29
C ARG A 216 16.29 -23.24 -14.52
N ARG A 217 15.86 -22.23 -15.28
CA ARG A 217 16.60 -21.79 -16.48
C ARG A 217 17.93 -21.15 -16.09
N PRO A 218 19.04 -21.57 -16.71
CA PRO A 218 20.30 -20.89 -16.49
C PRO A 218 20.23 -19.45 -17.04
N PRO A 219 20.94 -18.49 -16.44
CA PRO A 219 21.10 -17.16 -17.03
C PRO A 219 21.66 -17.27 -18.45
N LEU A 220 20.98 -16.66 -19.42
CA LEU A 220 21.52 -16.56 -20.78
C LEU A 220 22.68 -15.56 -20.78
N LYS A 221 23.80 -15.91 -21.44
CA LYS A 221 24.94 -14.98 -21.58
C LYS A 221 24.48 -13.70 -22.27
N GLY A 222 24.63 -12.55 -21.57
CA GLY A 222 24.25 -11.24 -22.09
C GLY A 222 22.75 -10.92 -21.99
N ALA A 223 21.93 -11.79 -21.36
CA ALA A 223 20.54 -11.46 -21.07
C ALA A 223 20.44 -10.38 -19.97
N ASP A 224 19.41 -9.56 -20.08
CA ASP A 224 19.07 -8.58 -19.08
C ASP A 224 18.58 -9.29 -17.80
N GLU A 225 19.37 -9.21 -16.73
CA GLU A 225 19.05 -9.83 -15.46
C GLU A 225 17.81 -9.19 -14.82
N ASP A 226 17.54 -7.90 -15.09
CA ASP A 226 16.36 -7.21 -14.61
C ASP A 226 15.11 -7.76 -15.31
N ALA A 227 15.16 -7.94 -16.63
CA ALA A 227 14.05 -8.53 -17.39
C ALA A 227 13.70 -9.95 -16.91
N ARG A 228 14.72 -10.76 -16.60
CA ARG A 228 14.53 -12.09 -16.03
C ARG A 228 13.87 -12.02 -14.65
N PHE A 229 14.40 -11.18 -13.75
CA PHE A 229 13.85 -10.99 -12.42
C PHE A 229 12.37 -10.54 -12.49
N PHE A 230 12.07 -9.60 -13.39
CA PHE A 230 10.69 -9.13 -13.58
C PHE A 230 9.76 -10.23 -14.06
N ALA A 231 10.21 -11.09 -14.96
CA ALA A 231 9.44 -12.25 -15.42
C ALA A 231 9.24 -13.28 -14.30
N GLU A 232 10.25 -13.53 -13.46
CA GLU A 232 10.14 -14.41 -12.30
C GLU A 232 9.14 -13.87 -11.27
N GLN A 233 9.11 -12.54 -11.01
CA GLN A 233 8.12 -11.94 -10.12
C GLN A 233 6.70 -12.01 -10.71
N ASN A 234 6.51 -11.80 -12.01
CA ASN A 234 5.22 -12.00 -12.68
C ASN A 234 4.74 -13.46 -12.59
N ALA A 235 5.64 -14.44 -12.73
CA ALA A 235 5.27 -15.85 -12.57
C ALA A 235 4.93 -16.21 -11.12
N ARG A 236 5.63 -15.63 -10.13
CA ARG A 236 5.31 -15.78 -8.70
C ARG A 236 3.96 -15.16 -8.39
N LEU A 237 3.69 -13.95 -8.93
CA LEU A 237 2.41 -13.29 -8.80
C LEU A 237 1.29 -14.18 -9.36
N ALA A 238 1.46 -14.78 -10.53
CA ALA A 238 0.45 -15.68 -11.10
C ALA A 238 0.13 -16.89 -10.20
N VAL A 239 1.14 -17.46 -9.52
CA VAL A 239 0.94 -18.53 -8.52
C VAL A 239 0.14 -18.03 -7.32
N ASN A 240 0.52 -16.89 -6.76
CA ASN A 240 -0.09 -16.36 -5.54
C ASN A 240 -1.48 -15.77 -5.81
N ALA A 241 -1.69 -15.16 -6.98
CA ALA A 241 -2.99 -14.66 -7.42
C ALA A 241 -3.99 -15.81 -7.65
N GLU A 242 -3.55 -16.93 -8.27
CA GLU A 242 -4.39 -18.13 -8.40
C GLU A 242 -4.89 -18.59 -7.03
N ALA A 243 -3.97 -18.75 -6.07
CA ALA A 243 -4.30 -19.16 -4.72
C ALA A 243 -5.21 -18.14 -4.01
N TYR A 244 -4.94 -16.84 -4.18
CA TYR A 244 -5.73 -15.75 -3.61
C TYR A 244 -7.19 -15.79 -4.09
N TYR A 245 -7.41 -15.83 -5.42
CA TYR A 245 -8.78 -15.85 -5.96
C TYR A 245 -9.56 -17.08 -5.55
N ARG A 246 -8.91 -18.22 -5.41
CA ARG A 246 -9.51 -19.45 -4.90
C ARG A 246 -9.84 -19.34 -3.40
N SER A 247 -8.97 -18.75 -2.59
CA SER A 247 -9.14 -18.60 -1.14
C SER A 247 -10.18 -17.54 -0.74
N MET A 248 -10.52 -16.58 -1.62
CA MET A 248 -11.56 -15.56 -1.35
C MET A 248 -12.90 -16.15 -0.92
N TYR A 249 -13.20 -17.40 -1.33
CA TYR A 249 -14.44 -18.11 -1.00
C TYR A 249 -14.28 -19.07 0.18
N ALA A 250 -13.07 -19.27 0.70
CA ALA A 250 -12.80 -20.12 1.87
C ALA A 250 -12.88 -19.35 3.19
N GLY A 251 -12.43 -18.09 3.22
CA GLY A 251 -12.48 -17.23 4.39
C GLY A 251 -11.69 -15.93 4.20
N ARG A 252 -12.13 -14.87 4.91
CA ARG A 252 -11.51 -13.53 4.81
C ARG A 252 -10.05 -13.55 5.23
N HIS A 253 -9.72 -14.18 6.35
CA HIS A 253 -8.36 -14.17 6.89
C HIS A 253 -7.36 -14.90 5.98
N GLU A 254 -7.79 -15.96 5.30
CA GLU A 254 -6.91 -16.73 4.42
C GLU A 254 -6.45 -15.92 3.22
N SER A 255 -7.36 -15.25 2.52
CA SER A 255 -7.02 -14.41 1.37
C SER A 255 -6.21 -13.17 1.78
N TRP A 256 -6.55 -12.54 2.92
CA TRP A 256 -5.80 -11.43 3.47
C TRP A 256 -4.34 -11.82 3.76
N ASN A 257 -4.15 -12.88 4.55
CA ASN A 257 -2.82 -13.36 4.93
C ASN A 257 -1.97 -13.75 3.71
N LEU A 258 -2.59 -14.34 2.69
CA LEU A 258 -1.91 -14.69 1.45
C LEU A 258 -1.44 -13.44 0.70
N ARG A 259 -2.28 -12.39 0.61
CA ARG A 259 -1.93 -11.11 -0.04
C ARG A 259 -0.76 -10.42 0.67
N ASP A 260 -0.82 -10.29 1.99
CA ASP A 260 0.22 -9.64 2.77
C ASP A 260 1.53 -10.43 2.79
N THR A 261 1.46 -11.76 2.83
CA THR A 261 2.62 -12.63 2.67
C THR A 261 3.26 -12.44 1.29
N HIS A 262 2.45 -12.36 0.22
CA HIS A 262 2.96 -12.09 -1.12
C HIS A 262 3.68 -10.75 -1.20
N MET A 263 3.12 -9.68 -0.61
CA MET A 263 3.76 -8.37 -0.57
C MET A 263 5.10 -8.42 0.16
N ALA A 264 5.17 -9.07 1.32
CA ALA A 264 6.41 -9.22 2.08
C ALA A 264 7.47 -10.03 1.32
N ASP A 265 7.09 -11.14 0.69
CA ASP A 265 7.98 -11.96 -0.14
C ASP A 265 8.50 -11.20 -1.37
N THR A 266 7.66 -10.32 -1.94
CA THR A 266 8.04 -9.46 -3.06
C THR A 266 9.04 -8.40 -2.62
N VAL A 267 8.88 -7.79 -1.43
CA VAL A 267 9.88 -6.87 -0.84
C VAL A 267 11.20 -7.59 -0.63
N ASP A 268 11.21 -8.81 -0.07
CA ASP A 268 12.44 -9.58 0.15
C ASP A 268 13.14 -9.94 -1.16
N ALA A 269 12.38 -10.39 -2.16
CA ALA A 269 12.92 -10.70 -3.48
C ALA A 269 13.51 -9.46 -4.17
N LEU A 270 12.82 -8.32 -4.08
CA LEU A 270 13.29 -7.03 -4.59
C LEU A 270 14.56 -6.58 -3.86
N ALA A 271 14.59 -6.69 -2.53
CA ALA A 271 15.75 -6.34 -1.72
C ALA A 271 16.98 -7.20 -2.06
N ALA A 272 16.80 -8.48 -2.27
CA ALA A 272 17.87 -9.38 -2.72
C ALA A 272 18.36 -9.03 -4.12
N HIS A 273 17.44 -8.73 -5.06
CA HIS A 273 17.75 -8.33 -6.42
C HIS A 273 18.55 -7.03 -6.49
N LEU A 274 18.14 -6.03 -5.74
CA LEU A 274 18.79 -4.71 -5.71
C LEU A 274 20.08 -4.68 -4.89
N SER A 275 20.35 -5.66 -4.02
CA SER A 275 21.54 -5.72 -3.15
C SER A 275 22.77 -6.31 -3.84
N ARG A 276 22.79 -6.38 -5.15
CA ARG A 276 23.92 -6.93 -5.91
C ARG A 276 25.17 -6.02 -5.81
N GLN A 277 26.33 -6.60 -6.05
CA GLN A 277 27.63 -5.90 -6.09
C GLN A 277 28.09 -5.33 -4.75
N GLY A 278 27.71 -5.98 -3.63
CA GLY A 278 28.18 -5.60 -2.27
C GLY A 278 27.48 -4.37 -1.67
N ARG A 279 26.47 -3.82 -2.34
CA ARG A 279 25.66 -2.72 -1.83
C ARG A 279 24.33 -3.26 -1.30
N GLN A 280 24.04 -2.99 -0.02
CA GLN A 280 22.73 -3.31 0.56
C GLN A 280 21.67 -2.33 0.04
N SER A 281 20.57 -2.85 -0.50
CA SER A 281 19.44 -2.04 -0.91
C SER A 281 18.67 -1.48 0.28
N ARG A 282 18.09 -0.30 0.11
CA ARG A 282 17.21 0.37 1.07
C ARG A 282 15.89 0.70 0.35
N ILE A 283 14.76 0.27 0.91
CA ILE A 283 13.47 0.30 0.24
C ILE A 283 12.47 1.09 1.07
N ILE A 284 11.72 1.98 0.41
CA ILE A 284 10.58 2.69 0.96
C ILE A 284 9.32 1.93 0.50
N ILE A 285 8.43 1.62 1.42
CA ILE A 285 7.21 0.85 1.17
C ILE A 285 6.01 1.77 1.43
N TRP A 286 5.09 1.86 0.47
CA TRP A 286 3.83 2.60 0.61
C TRP A 286 2.66 1.65 0.55
N ALA A 287 1.90 1.58 1.62
CA ALA A 287 0.65 0.85 1.66
C ALA A 287 -0.29 1.48 2.70
N HIS A 288 -1.50 0.96 2.80
CA HIS A 288 -2.46 1.39 3.82
C HIS A 288 -1.97 1.03 5.23
N ASN A 289 -2.38 1.79 6.25
CA ASN A 289 -2.07 1.51 7.66
C ASN A 289 -2.39 0.07 8.07
N SER A 290 -3.50 -0.48 7.59
CA SER A 290 -3.91 -1.86 7.89
C SER A 290 -2.93 -2.93 7.38
N HIS A 291 -2.12 -2.60 6.37
CA HIS A 291 -1.03 -3.46 5.88
C HIS A 291 0.30 -3.19 6.60
N LEU A 292 0.52 -1.98 7.12
CA LEU A 292 1.84 -1.57 7.63
C LEU A 292 1.94 -1.46 9.14
N GLY A 293 0.84 -1.20 9.86
CA GLY A 293 0.82 -1.31 11.32
C GLY A 293 1.00 -2.79 11.73
N ASP A 294 1.77 -3.06 12.78
CA ASP A 294 1.99 -4.44 13.24
C ASP A 294 0.66 -5.11 13.64
N ALA A 295 0.23 -6.13 12.89
CA ALA A 295 -1.06 -6.80 13.12
C ALA A 295 -1.17 -7.42 14.50
N ARG A 296 -0.05 -7.83 15.13
CA ARG A 296 -0.03 -8.39 16.49
C ARG A 296 -0.54 -7.41 17.56
N ALA A 297 -0.47 -6.12 17.26
CA ALA A 297 -1.00 -5.04 18.11
C ALA A 297 -2.49 -4.75 17.88
N THR A 298 -3.21 -5.57 17.13
CA THR A 298 -4.61 -5.35 16.77
C THR A 298 -5.51 -6.51 17.17
N HIS A 299 -6.81 -6.26 17.31
CA HIS A 299 -7.76 -7.35 17.54
C HIS A 299 -7.91 -8.28 16.31
N LEU A 300 -7.57 -7.79 15.10
CA LEU A 300 -7.56 -8.62 13.90
C LEU A 300 -6.42 -9.63 13.94
N GLY A 301 -5.25 -9.23 14.46
CA GLY A 301 -4.15 -10.15 14.74
C GLY A 301 -4.51 -11.22 15.77
N ASP A 302 -5.30 -10.88 16.81
CA ASP A 302 -5.81 -11.88 17.77
C ASP A 302 -6.72 -12.93 17.10
N GLN A 303 -7.36 -12.57 15.97
CA GLN A 303 -8.21 -13.45 15.17
C GLN A 303 -7.45 -14.24 14.09
N GLY A 304 -6.13 -14.04 14.00
CA GLY A 304 -5.26 -14.76 13.06
C GLY A 304 -4.96 -14.02 11.75
N GLU A 305 -5.32 -12.75 11.63
CA GLU A 305 -4.82 -11.91 10.54
C GLU A 305 -3.35 -11.55 10.81
N LEU A 306 -2.53 -11.63 9.78
CA LEU A 306 -1.18 -11.07 9.73
C LEU A 306 -1.13 -9.98 8.66
N ASN A 307 -0.10 -9.15 8.68
CA ASN A 307 0.09 -8.17 7.63
C ASN A 307 1.56 -7.92 7.28
N LEU A 308 1.78 -7.14 6.24
CA LEU A 308 3.10 -6.79 5.74
C LEU A 308 3.99 -6.15 6.83
N GLY A 309 3.45 -5.23 7.65
CA GLY A 309 4.20 -4.56 8.72
C GLY A 309 4.70 -5.53 9.79
N GLN A 310 3.83 -6.46 10.23
CA GLN A 310 4.23 -7.56 11.14
C GLN A 310 5.36 -8.39 10.51
N LEU A 311 5.16 -8.87 9.27
CA LEU A 311 6.13 -9.72 8.59
C LEU A 311 7.48 -9.02 8.40
N MET A 312 7.48 -7.73 8.07
CA MET A 312 8.71 -6.96 7.94
C MET A 312 9.45 -6.81 9.29
N ARG A 313 8.73 -6.59 10.39
CA ARG A 313 9.32 -6.57 11.73
C ARG A 313 9.85 -7.93 12.15
N GLU A 314 9.13 -9.02 11.88
CA GLU A 314 9.58 -10.38 12.20
C GLU A 314 10.84 -10.77 11.42
N ARG A 315 10.92 -10.42 10.14
CA ARG A 315 12.03 -10.78 9.25
C ARG A 315 13.26 -9.90 9.40
N HIS A 316 13.07 -8.61 9.72
CA HIS A 316 14.11 -7.59 9.63
C HIS A 316 14.37 -6.82 10.93
N GLY A 317 13.55 -7.03 11.98
CA GLY A 317 13.72 -6.42 13.29
C GLY A 317 13.80 -4.89 13.24
N ASP A 318 14.75 -4.31 13.97
CA ASP A 318 14.94 -2.86 14.10
C ASP A 318 15.39 -2.16 12.81
N THR A 319 15.61 -2.89 11.72
CA THR A 319 15.90 -2.28 10.41
C THR A 319 14.65 -1.94 9.61
N ALA A 320 13.45 -2.28 10.10
CA ALA A 320 12.16 -1.85 9.59
C ALA A 320 11.62 -0.71 10.47
N TYR A 321 11.21 0.40 9.85
CA TYR A 321 10.63 1.57 10.53
C TYR A 321 9.23 1.82 9.99
N ASN A 322 8.21 1.77 10.86
CA ASN A 322 6.80 1.88 10.50
C ASN A 322 6.25 3.27 10.88
N LEU A 323 5.79 4.03 9.89
CA LEU A 323 5.11 5.31 10.07
C LEU A 323 3.63 5.18 9.74
N GLY A 324 2.76 5.43 10.72
CA GLY A 324 1.32 5.54 10.54
C GLY A 324 0.87 6.97 10.19
N PHE A 325 -0.32 7.09 9.60
CA PHE A 325 -0.98 8.37 9.36
C PHE A 325 -2.38 8.34 9.94
N THR A 326 -2.84 9.45 10.49
CA THR A 326 -4.19 9.58 11.04
C THR A 326 -4.81 10.93 10.66
N THR A 327 -6.16 11.01 10.65
CA THR A 327 -6.89 12.26 10.43
C THR A 327 -8.21 12.28 11.21
N TYR A 328 -8.56 13.44 11.78
CA TYR A 328 -9.83 13.58 12.52
C TYR A 328 -11.01 13.74 11.58
N THR A 329 -10.89 14.60 10.56
CA THR A 329 -11.96 14.86 9.58
C THR A 329 -11.36 15.33 8.25
N GLY A 330 -12.19 15.62 7.27
CA GLY A 330 -11.75 16.18 5.99
C GLY A 330 -12.54 15.67 4.81
N VAL A 331 -11.90 15.68 3.65
CA VAL A 331 -12.47 15.18 2.39
C VAL A 331 -11.48 14.19 1.75
N VAL A 332 -11.99 13.07 1.28
CA VAL A 332 -11.20 12.02 0.60
C VAL A 332 -11.78 11.70 -0.77
N ILE A 333 -11.00 11.05 -1.64
CA ILE A 333 -11.55 10.30 -2.77
C ILE A 333 -11.85 8.89 -2.30
N ALA A 334 -13.09 8.47 -2.43
CA ALA A 334 -13.52 7.09 -2.16
C ALA A 334 -14.77 6.75 -2.99
N ALA A 335 -14.95 5.48 -3.31
CA ALA A 335 -16.15 4.98 -3.97
C ALA A 335 -17.28 4.70 -2.95
N HIS A 336 -18.51 4.57 -3.43
CA HIS A 336 -19.64 4.05 -2.62
C HIS A 336 -19.56 2.54 -2.49
N GLU A 337 -19.30 1.88 -3.62
CA GLU A 337 -19.19 0.42 -3.72
C GLU A 337 -17.91 0.05 -4.51
N TRP A 338 -17.58 -1.23 -4.48
CA TRP A 338 -16.43 -1.74 -5.23
C TRP A 338 -16.68 -1.57 -6.74
N ASP A 339 -15.63 -1.15 -7.45
CA ASP A 339 -15.58 -0.90 -8.89
C ASP A 339 -16.38 0.34 -9.39
N GLU A 340 -16.85 1.19 -8.47
CA GLU A 340 -17.46 2.47 -8.80
C GLU A 340 -16.44 3.61 -8.90
N PRO A 341 -16.79 4.73 -9.56
CA PRO A 341 -15.94 5.91 -9.60
C PRO A 341 -15.62 6.47 -8.20
N GLY A 342 -14.40 6.96 -8.02
CA GLY A 342 -14.02 7.68 -6.82
C GLY A 342 -14.62 9.08 -6.79
N LEU A 343 -15.36 9.41 -5.74
CA LEU A 343 -15.99 10.70 -5.50
C LEU A 343 -15.29 11.45 -4.36
N ARG A 344 -15.42 12.78 -4.35
CA ARG A 344 -14.99 13.60 -3.21
C ARG A 344 -16.02 13.45 -2.10
N ARG A 345 -15.63 12.81 -1.02
CA ARG A 345 -16.52 12.46 0.09
C ARG A 345 -16.01 13.08 1.38
N ARG A 346 -16.91 13.72 2.12
CA ARG A 346 -16.61 14.20 3.46
C ARG A 346 -16.60 13.02 4.43
N ILE A 347 -15.51 12.89 5.16
CA ILE A 347 -15.43 11.92 6.27
C ILE A 347 -16.01 12.52 7.56
N GLN A 348 -16.71 11.70 8.31
CA GLN A 348 -17.27 12.11 9.60
C GLN A 348 -16.14 12.52 10.57
N PRO A 349 -16.39 13.43 11.52
CA PRO A 349 -15.51 13.60 12.66
C PRO A 349 -15.24 12.23 13.31
N ALA A 350 -13.99 12.01 13.71
CA ALA A 350 -13.61 10.72 14.28
C ALA A 350 -14.40 10.41 15.56
N MET A 351 -14.69 9.14 15.75
CA MET A 351 -15.53 8.68 16.88
C MET A 351 -14.87 8.97 18.22
N PRO A 352 -15.65 9.40 19.23
CA PRO A 352 -15.17 9.47 20.61
C PRO A 352 -14.51 8.16 21.04
N GLY A 353 -13.40 8.24 21.76
CA GLY A 353 -12.63 7.08 22.18
C GLY A 353 -11.66 6.53 21.15
N SER A 354 -11.64 7.05 19.90
CA SER A 354 -10.63 6.69 18.90
C SER A 354 -9.30 7.45 19.07
N TYR A 355 -8.23 6.94 18.46
CA TYR A 355 -6.95 7.64 18.41
C TYR A 355 -7.05 8.98 17.68
N GLU A 356 -7.82 9.05 16.61
CA GLU A 356 -8.02 10.28 15.83
C GLU A 356 -8.75 11.36 16.64
N HIS A 357 -9.72 10.97 17.47
CA HIS A 357 -10.38 11.88 18.41
C HIS A 357 -9.42 12.34 19.51
N LEU A 358 -8.63 11.43 20.10
CA LEU A 358 -7.60 11.75 21.09
C LEU A 358 -6.58 12.76 20.53
N PHE A 359 -6.18 12.58 19.27
CA PHE A 359 -5.22 13.48 18.61
C PHE A 359 -5.83 14.83 18.25
N HIS A 360 -7.11 14.88 17.94
CA HIS A 360 -7.85 16.15 17.80
C HIS A 360 -7.81 16.99 19.08
N GLU A 361 -8.00 16.36 20.25
CA GLU A 361 -7.95 17.02 21.55
C GLU A 361 -6.56 17.60 21.91
N VAL A 362 -5.51 17.21 21.20
CA VAL A 362 -4.18 17.84 21.30
C VAL A 362 -4.24 19.32 20.90
N GLY A 363 -5.13 19.68 19.95
CA GLY A 363 -5.35 21.07 19.51
C GLY A 363 -4.29 21.59 18.54
N LEU A 364 -3.54 20.72 17.87
CA LEU A 364 -2.60 21.06 16.81
C LEU A 364 -3.17 20.65 15.45
N PRO A 365 -3.12 21.53 14.42
CA PRO A 365 -3.64 21.20 13.09
C PRO A 365 -2.94 20.02 12.40
N ALA A 366 -1.65 19.83 12.69
CA ALA A 366 -0.88 18.67 12.29
C ALA A 366 0.36 18.52 13.17
N PHE A 367 0.77 17.29 13.44
CA PHE A 367 1.96 17.00 14.23
C PHE A 367 2.54 15.63 13.94
N LEU A 368 3.83 15.49 14.21
CA LEU A 368 4.56 14.23 14.28
C LEU A 368 4.65 13.77 15.73
N LEU A 369 4.30 12.52 15.99
CA LEU A 369 4.44 11.86 17.28
C LEU A 369 5.33 10.63 17.12
N ARG A 370 6.52 10.63 17.73
CA ARG A 370 7.40 9.45 17.76
C ARG A 370 7.16 8.70 19.05
N MET A 371 6.87 7.40 18.97
CA MET A 371 6.48 6.60 20.14
C MET A 371 7.57 6.55 21.21
N LYS A 372 8.84 6.56 20.79
CA LYS A 372 9.99 6.59 21.71
C LYS A 372 10.10 7.86 22.57
N ASP A 373 9.48 8.98 22.16
CA ASP A 373 9.56 10.26 22.84
C ASP A 373 8.43 10.46 23.87
N LEU A 374 7.46 9.56 23.92
CA LEU A 374 6.30 9.65 24.82
C LEU A 374 6.59 9.37 26.30
N GLY A 375 7.72 8.71 26.62
CA GLY A 375 8.05 8.37 27.99
C GLY A 375 6.91 7.59 28.67
N GLU A 376 6.46 8.04 29.87
CA GLU A 376 5.38 7.41 30.62
C GLU A 376 4.01 7.51 29.90
N ALA A 377 3.79 8.55 29.09
CA ALA A 377 2.55 8.69 28.31
C ALA A 377 2.36 7.58 27.25
N ALA A 378 3.43 6.88 26.85
CA ALA A 378 3.32 5.71 25.98
C ALA A 378 2.42 4.62 26.55
N GLY A 379 2.34 4.49 27.88
CA GLY A 379 1.44 3.54 28.56
C GLY A 379 -0.03 3.75 28.19
N GLY A 380 -0.49 5.00 28.07
CA GLY A 380 -1.86 5.30 27.68
C GLY A 380 -2.17 5.09 26.19
N LEU A 381 -1.14 5.11 25.32
CA LEU A 381 -1.29 4.76 23.90
C LEU A 381 -1.17 3.24 23.65
N ARG A 382 -0.75 2.46 24.65
CA ARG A 382 -0.80 0.99 24.65
C ARG A 382 -2.13 0.42 25.10
N GLU A 383 -3.04 1.26 25.58
CA GLU A 383 -4.43 0.85 25.78
C GLU A 383 -5.11 0.75 24.40
N ARG A 384 -5.69 -0.41 24.10
CA ARG A 384 -6.40 -0.61 22.82
C ARG A 384 -7.55 0.36 22.68
N ARG A 385 -7.49 1.18 21.64
CA ARG A 385 -8.53 2.13 21.24
C ARG A 385 -8.97 1.84 19.81
N LEU A 386 -10.05 2.49 19.40
CA LEU A 386 -10.46 2.50 18.01
C LEU A 386 -9.43 3.23 17.17
N GLU A 387 -9.08 2.65 16.04
CA GLU A 387 -8.28 3.25 14.96
C GLU A 387 -9.10 3.23 13.69
N ARG A 388 -9.11 4.35 12.94
CA ARG A 388 -9.87 4.48 11.71
C ARG A 388 -9.05 4.07 10.50
N ALA A 389 -9.64 3.20 9.67
CA ALA A 389 -9.07 2.75 8.41
C ALA A 389 -10.11 2.83 7.29
N ILE A 390 -9.98 3.80 6.39
CA ILE A 390 -10.85 3.97 5.23
C ILE A 390 -10.08 3.48 4.00
N GLY A 391 -10.53 2.37 3.42
CA GLY A 391 -9.98 1.83 2.18
C GLY A 391 -10.46 2.59 0.93
N VAL A 392 -10.68 1.86 -0.14
CA VAL A 392 -11.15 2.42 -1.43
C VAL A 392 -12.64 2.72 -1.45
N VAL A 393 -13.40 2.14 -0.51
CA VAL A 393 -14.84 2.38 -0.31
C VAL A 393 -15.05 3.07 1.03
N TYR A 394 -15.92 4.08 1.07
CA TYR A 394 -16.29 4.74 2.31
C TYR A 394 -17.81 4.63 2.56
N ALA A 395 -18.17 4.03 3.70
CA ALA A 395 -19.56 3.78 4.12
C ALA A 395 -19.88 4.53 5.43
N PRO A 396 -20.21 5.84 5.41
CA PRO A 396 -20.38 6.67 6.61
C PRO A 396 -21.50 6.18 7.53
N ARG A 397 -22.55 5.51 7.00
CA ARG A 397 -23.66 4.99 7.80
C ARG A 397 -23.26 3.79 8.69
N THR A 398 -22.22 3.08 8.31
CA THR A 398 -21.72 1.89 9.01
C THR A 398 -20.29 2.08 9.49
N GLU A 399 -19.78 3.32 9.51
CA GLU A 399 -18.38 3.66 9.74
C GLU A 399 -17.78 2.94 10.95
N ARG A 400 -18.51 2.92 12.09
CA ARG A 400 -18.08 2.21 13.30
C ARG A 400 -17.73 0.74 13.08
N TRP A 401 -18.45 0.06 12.22
CA TRP A 401 -18.31 -1.38 11.98
C TRP A 401 -17.44 -1.72 10.78
N SER A 402 -17.40 -0.80 9.80
CA SER A 402 -16.73 -1.03 8.53
C SER A 402 -15.35 -0.36 8.44
N HIS A 403 -15.08 0.66 9.27
CA HIS A 403 -13.89 1.48 9.16
C HIS A 403 -13.13 1.69 10.48
N TYR A 404 -13.51 1.04 11.55
CA TYR A 404 -12.79 1.08 12.82
C TYR A 404 -12.44 -0.31 13.31
N PHE A 405 -11.25 -0.43 13.87
CA PHE A 405 -10.80 -1.65 14.56
C PHE A 405 -10.06 -1.25 15.85
N HIS A 406 -9.90 -2.20 16.79
CA HIS A 406 -9.16 -1.93 18.01
C HIS A 406 -7.68 -2.24 17.83
N ALA A 407 -6.84 -1.31 18.22
CA ALA A 407 -5.39 -1.43 18.10
C ALA A 407 -4.67 -0.82 19.32
N ASP A 408 -3.43 -1.25 19.49
CA ASP A 408 -2.41 -0.62 20.32
C ASP A 408 -1.48 0.16 19.39
N LEU A 409 -1.72 1.46 19.23
CA LEU A 409 -1.04 2.30 18.26
C LEU A 409 0.47 2.38 18.52
N ALA A 410 0.89 2.38 19.78
CA ALA A 410 2.30 2.48 20.14
C ALA A 410 3.10 1.21 19.81
N GLU A 411 2.43 0.07 19.71
CA GLU A 411 3.04 -1.19 19.27
C GLU A 411 2.92 -1.39 17.74
N GLN A 412 1.91 -0.76 17.09
CA GLN A 412 1.76 -0.84 15.63
C GLN A 412 2.83 -0.05 14.89
N PHE A 413 3.14 1.19 15.32
CA PHE A 413 3.97 2.14 14.62
C PHE A 413 5.12 2.66 15.46
N ASP A 414 6.23 3.02 14.83
CA ASP A 414 7.35 3.73 15.48
C ASP A 414 7.07 5.23 15.60
N ALA A 415 6.26 5.76 14.69
CA ALA A 415 5.78 7.14 14.70
C ALA A 415 4.43 7.27 13.99
N VAL A 416 3.72 8.36 14.26
CA VAL A 416 2.49 8.74 13.57
C VAL A 416 2.56 10.20 13.14
N LEU A 417 2.09 10.49 11.91
CA LEU A 417 1.79 11.82 11.42
C LEU A 417 0.27 12.02 11.46
N HIS A 418 -0.17 12.94 12.31
CA HIS A 418 -1.56 13.35 12.42
C HIS A 418 -1.84 14.64 11.64
N TYR A 419 -2.96 14.65 10.92
CA TYR A 419 -3.55 15.85 10.29
C TYR A 419 -4.98 15.98 10.75
N ASP A 420 -5.30 17.06 11.44
CA ASP A 420 -6.64 17.25 12.01
C ASP A 420 -7.72 17.36 10.93
N GLU A 421 -7.45 18.10 9.86
CA GLU A 421 -8.32 18.22 8.70
C GLU A 421 -7.55 17.94 7.41
N THR A 422 -8.10 17.08 6.55
CA THR A 422 -7.47 16.64 5.30
C THR A 422 -8.31 16.97 4.07
N ARG A 423 -7.65 16.96 2.91
CA ARG A 423 -8.26 17.22 1.59
C ARG A 423 -8.13 15.99 0.70
N ALA A 424 -9.05 15.89 -0.25
CA ALA A 424 -9.05 14.83 -1.25
C ALA A 424 -7.84 14.92 -2.19
N LEU A 425 -7.36 13.77 -2.65
CA LEU A 425 -6.45 13.66 -3.79
C LEU A 425 -6.99 14.40 -5.03
N ARG A 426 -6.11 14.69 -5.98
CA ARG A 426 -6.43 15.30 -7.28
C ARG A 426 -6.28 14.26 -8.39
N PRO A 427 -7.33 13.46 -8.72
CA PRO A 427 -7.27 12.48 -9.78
C PRO A 427 -6.84 13.09 -11.13
N LEU A 428 -6.16 12.27 -11.96
CA LEU A 428 -5.81 12.65 -13.34
C LEU A 428 -6.96 12.40 -14.32
N ASP A 429 -7.84 11.46 -13.99
CA ASP A 429 -8.95 11.06 -14.84
C ASP A 429 -10.21 11.88 -14.51
N ALA A 430 -10.92 12.28 -15.56
CA ALA A 430 -12.08 13.18 -15.44
C ALA A 430 -13.34 12.51 -14.85
N ASP A 431 -13.37 11.18 -14.82
CA ASP A 431 -14.47 10.37 -14.25
C ASP A 431 -14.36 10.17 -12.74
N SER A 432 -13.31 10.69 -12.13
CA SER A 432 -13.07 10.61 -10.68
C SER A 432 -12.91 11.99 -10.08
N GLY A 433 -13.27 12.14 -8.80
CA GLY A 433 -13.08 13.39 -8.06
C GLY A 433 -14.20 14.41 -8.22
N HIS A 434 -15.35 14.04 -8.80
CA HIS A 434 -16.56 14.85 -8.71
C HIS A 434 -17.03 14.96 -7.26
N GLU A 435 -17.71 16.04 -6.92
CA GLU A 435 -18.36 16.15 -5.62
C GLU A 435 -19.53 15.14 -5.56
N GLU A 436 -19.67 14.50 -4.41
CA GLU A 436 -20.88 13.76 -4.12
C GLU A 436 -22.04 14.76 -4.17
N GLU A 437 -23.04 14.54 -5.03
CA GLU A 437 -24.27 15.32 -4.98
C GLU A 437 -24.88 15.06 -3.61
N ASP A 438 -24.86 16.08 -2.73
CA ASP A 438 -25.59 16.03 -1.46
C ASP A 438 -27.03 15.64 -1.80
N ALA A 439 -27.45 14.46 -1.39
CA ALA A 439 -28.87 14.12 -1.41
C ALA A 439 -29.57 15.22 -0.61
N PRO A 440 -30.54 15.94 -1.19
CA PRO A 440 -31.16 17.07 -0.53
C PRO A 440 -31.65 16.65 0.84
N ASP A 441 -31.31 17.42 1.88
CA ASP A 441 -31.69 17.22 3.29
C ASP A 441 -33.20 17.28 3.54
N THR A 442 -33.98 17.23 2.48
CA THR A 442 -35.42 17.22 2.50
C THR A 442 -35.96 15.84 2.15
N TYR A 443 -35.88 14.90 3.09
CA TYR A 443 -36.94 13.93 3.17
C TYR A 443 -38.14 14.68 3.78
N PRO A 444 -39.25 14.85 3.06
CA PRO A 444 -40.46 15.31 3.66
C PRO A 444 -40.87 14.22 4.66
N PHE A 445 -40.87 14.52 5.95
CA PHE A 445 -41.65 13.76 6.91
C PHE A 445 -43.09 13.89 6.48
N GLY A 446 -43.53 13.10 5.51
CA GLY A 446 -44.88 12.95 5.05
C GLY A 446 -45.65 12.16 6.11
N LEU A 447 -46.63 12.79 6.65
CA LEU A 447 -47.85 12.40 7.30
C LEU A 447 -48.19 10.89 7.31
#